data_b8e57718c39f009549e0871d51f4362b
#
_entry.id   b8e57718c39f009549e0871d51f4362b
#
_cell.length_a   1.000
_cell.length_b   1.000
_cell.length_c   1.000
_cell.angle_alpha   90.00
_cell.angle_beta   90.00
_cell.angle_gamma   90.00
#
_symmetry.space_group_name_H-M   'P 1'
#
loop_
_entity.id
_entity.type
_entity.pdbx_description
1 polymer ?
#
loop_
_entity_poly.entity_id
_entity_poly.type
_entity_poly.pdbx_seq_one_letter_code
_entity_poly.pdbx_strand_id
1 'polypeptide(L)'
;NHVIEGADEISIEFFSGKKLDAKLVGTDLKTDIALLKVESDTPLPFVTFGNSDLMRVGDWVMAMGNPLGQGFSVSAGIVSARNRALYGNYDDFIQTDAAINRGNSGGPLFNMDGEVVGVNTSILSPNGGSIGIGFSMASNVVSKVVGQLRDFGETRRGWLGVKIQDITPDMAESIGLDEAAGAMVADVPEGPAKDAGMLAGDVITSFDGAAVKDTRDLVRRVADTEIGKAVRVVVLRDGKSETLLVTLGHREEAEATAVPASVTSTEPVETEMLGMKLGVLTDESRSELGLPAGSDGLVISNIDESSEAYGKGLRAGDVITEAGQQKVASISDLTSRVAEAKDAGRKSLLLLIRREGDPRFVALSVE
;
A
#
# COMPACT_ATOMS: atom_id res chain seq x y z
N ASN A 1 4.41 -17.09 5.72
CA ASN A 1 5.75 -16.69 6.17
C ASN A 1 5.83 -16.64 7.70
N HIS A 2 4.92 -15.94 8.39
CA HIS A 2 4.96 -15.81 9.87
C HIS A 2 4.95 -17.15 10.63
N VAL A 3 4.48 -18.27 10.01
CA VAL A 3 4.48 -19.60 10.62
C VAL A 3 5.90 -20.14 10.85
N ILE A 4 6.84 -19.75 10.00
CA ILE A 4 8.24 -20.22 10.02
C ILE A 4 9.23 -19.15 10.49
N GLU A 5 8.74 -17.98 10.83
CA GLU A 5 9.61 -16.86 11.23
C GLU A 5 10.42 -17.19 12.49
N GLY A 6 11.73 -17.00 12.41
CA GLY A 6 12.66 -17.29 13.51
C GLY A 6 12.88 -18.78 13.80
N ALA A 7 12.44 -19.69 12.92
CA ALA A 7 12.68 -21.12 13.08
C ALA A 7 14.08 -21.51 12.59
N ASP A 8 14.85 -22.21 13.44
CA ASP A 8 16.17 -22.77 13.09
C ASP A 8 16.01 -24.07 12.26
N GLU A 9 14.96 -24.86 12.55
CA GLU A 9 14.67 -26.14 11.89
C GLU A 9 13.18 -26.18 11.52
N ILE A 10 12.88 -26.66 10.33
CA ILE A 10 11.51 -26.80 9.82
C ILE A 10 11.28 -28.23 9.39
N SER A 11 10.24 -28.88 9.91
CA SER A 11 9.82 -30.21 9.50
C SER A 11 8.34 -30.25 9.13
N ILE A 12 7.99 -31.07 8.14
CA ILE A 12 6.62 -31.33 7.71
C ILE A 12 6.18 -32.70 8.21
N GLU A 13 5.16 -32.72 9.04
CA GLU A 13 4.52 -33.95 9.51
C GLU A 13 3.28 -34.26 8.68
N PHE A 14 3.27 -35.43 8.06
CA PHE A 14 2.16 -35.93 7.25
C PHE A 14 1.10 -36.62 8.12
N PHE A 15 -0.11 -36.77 7.60
CA PHE A 15 -1.20 -37.48 8.27
C PHE A 15 -0.81 -38.92 8.67
N SER A 16 0.09 -39.56 7.92
CA SER A 16 0.67 -40.89 8.25
C SER A 16 1.60 -40.87 9.46
N GLY A 17 1.92 -39.74 10.04
CA GLY A 17 2.94 -39.57 11.07
C GLY A 17 4.39 -39.51 10.53
N LYS A 18 4.60 -39.67 9.21
CA LYS A 18 5.91 -39.49 8.58
C LYS A 18 6.32 -38.01 8.69
N LYS A 19 7.57 -37.76 9.11
CA LYS A 19 8.17 -36.42 9.14
C LYS A 19 9.27 -36.34 8.07
N LEU A 20 9.31 -35.17 7.41
CA LEU A 20 10.34 -34.82 6.45
C LEU A 20 10.89 -33.45 6.79
N ASP A 21 12.22 -33.33 6.74
CA ASP A 21 12.84 -31.98 6.90
C ASP A 21 12.54 -31.12 5.69
N ALA A 22 12.24 -29.89 5.94
CA ALA A 22 11.89 -28.90 4.92
C ALA A 22 12.99 -27.82 4.81
N LYS A 23 13.34 -27.50 3.58
CA LYS A 23 14.26 -26.40 3.26
C LYS A 23 13.48 -25.18 2.83
N LEU A 24 13.84 -24.01 3.36
CA LEU A 24 13.29 -22.75 2.89
C LEU A 24 13.83 -22.46 1.49
N VAL A 25 12.93 -22.24 0.53
CA VAL A 25 13.24 -21.80 -0.83
C VAL A 25 13.25 -20.27 -0.91
N GLY A 26 12.25 -19.62 -0.32
CA GLY A 26 12.15 -18.19 -0.26
C GLY A 26 10.91 -17.72 0.49
N THR A 27 10.86 -16.44 0.82
CA THR A 27 9.76 -15.79 1.53
C THR A 27 9.32 -14.51 0.85
N ASP A 28 8.05 -14.17 1.03
CA ASP A 28 7.51 -12.86 0.71
C ASP A 28 6.77 -12.29 1.91
N LEU A 29 7.40 -11.31 2.56
CA LEU A 29 6.84 -10.62 3.73
C LEU A 29 5.57 -9.83 3.40
N LYS A 30 5.45 -9.33 2.16
CA LYS A 30 4.34 -8.45 1.75
C LYS A 30 3.02 -9.20 1.55
N THR A 31 3.07 -10.50 1.23
CA THR A 31 1.89 -11.38 1.13
C THR A 31 1.85 -12.45 2.21
N ASP A 32 2.83 -12.45 3.10
CA ASP A 32 2.98 -13.45 4.18
C ASP A 32 3.08 -14.89 3.66
N ILE A 33 3.71 -15.11 2.52
CA ILE A 33 3.91 -16.43 1.91
C ILE A 33 5.36 -16.89 2.06
N ALA A 34 5.55 -18.18 2.36
CA ALA A 34 6.83 -18.86 2.29
C ALA A 34 6.71 -20.11 1.44
N LEU A 35 7.76 -20.41 0.68
CA LEU A 35 7.89 -21.65 -0.08
C LEU A 35 8.90 -22.58 0.58
N LEU A 36 8.44 -23.78 0.94
CA LEU A 36 9.26 -24.83 1.54
C LEU A 36 9.41 -26.00 0.56
N LYS A 37 10.57 -26.64 0.57
CA LYS A 37 10.86 -27.83 -0.20
C LYS A 37 11.19 -28.99 0.71
N VAL A 38 10.51 -30.11 0.52
CA VAL A 38 10.85 -31.41 1.13
C VAL A 38 11.40 -32.36 0.09
N GLU A 39 12.29 -33.27 0.50
CA GLU A 39 12.77 -34.36 -0.33
C GLU A 39 12.03 -35.64 0.05
N SER A 40 11.58 -36.42 -0.94
CA SER A 40 10.87 -37.68 -0.73
C SER A 40 11.23 -38.69 -1.81
N ASP A 41 11.46 -39.95 -1.43
CA ASP A 41 11.75 -41.05 -2.34
C ASP A 41 10.54 -41.45 -3.20
N THR A 42 9.36 -41.03 -2.82
CA THR A 42 8.10 -41.32 -3.54
C THR A 42 7.34 -40.02 -3.80
N PRO A 43 6.57 -39.92 -4.91
CA PRO A 43 5.68 -38.80 -5.15
C PRO A 43 4.74 -38.59 -3.97
N LEU A 44 4.65 -37.33 -3.54
CA LEU A 44 3.73 -36.91 -2.48
C LEU A 44 2.35 -36.59 -3.08
N PRO A 45 1.26 -36.91 -2.37
CA PRO A 45 -0.05 -36.45 -2.77
C PRO A 45 -0.11 -34.91 -2.67
N PHE A 46 -0.81 -34.28 -3.59
CA PHE A 46 -0.95 -32.83 -3.65
C PHE A 46 -2.38 -32.43 -4.02
N VAL A 47 -2.69 -31.18 -3.77
CA VAL A 47 -3.94 -30.52 -4.19
C VAL A 47 -3.63 -29.43 -5.20
N THR A 48 -4.59 -29.11 -6.06
CA THR A 48 -4.45 -28.06 -7.07
C THR A 48 -4.96 -26.73 -6.56
N PHE A 49 -4.38 -25.64 -7.05
CA PHE A 49 -4.95 -24.31 -6.87
C PHE A 49 -6.12 -24.10 -7.82
N GLY A 50 -7.26 -23.67 -7.27
CA GLY A 50 -8.39 -23.15 -8.04
C GLY A 50 -8.21 -21.66 -8.36
N ASN A 51 -9.04 -21.15 -9.26
CA ASN A 51 -9.05 -19.74 -9.58
C ASN A 51 -9.88 -18.95 -8.56
N SER A 52 -9.20 -18.23 -7.66
CA SER A 52 -9.85 -17.41 -6.62
C SER A 52 -10.73 -16.29 -7.18
N ASP A 53 -10.49 -15.81 -8.42
CA ASP A 53 -11.30 -14.74 -9.02
C ASP A 53 -12.71 -15.18 -9.38
N LEU A 54 -12.95 -16.47 -9.49
CA LEU A 54 -14.27 -17.05 -9.76
C LEU A 54 -15.12 -17.23 -8.50
N MET A 55 -14.52 -17.15 -7.31
CA MET A 55 -15.25 -17.27 -6.04
C MET A 55 -16.18 -16.08 -5.83
N ARG A 56 -17.40 -16.35 -5.39
CA ARG A 56 -18.43 -15.35 -5.14
C ARG A 56 -18.75 -15.28 -3.63
N VAL A 57 -19.19 -14.15 -3.16
CA VAL A 57 -19.78 -14.05 -1.82
C VAL A 57 -20.97 -15.00 -1.73
N GLY A 58 -20.99 -15.83 -0.68
CA GLY A 58 -21.97 -16.88 -0.45
C GLY A 58 -21.53 -18.27 -0.93
N ASP A 59 -20.47 -18.42 -1.71
CA ASP A 59 -19.94 -19.74 -2.09
C ASP A 59 -19.39 -20.46 -0.85
N TRP A 60 -19.70 -21.76 -0.72
CA TRP A 60 -19.22 -22.61 0.36
C TRP A 60 -17.71 -22.85 0.26
N VAL A 61 -17.05 -22.80 1.41
CA VAL A 61 -15.61 -23.09 1.54
C VAL A 61 -15.34 -23.93 2.79
N MET A 62 -14.21 -24.65 2.77
CA MET A 62 -13.71 -25.43 3.89
C MET A 62 -12.29 -25.03 4.22
N ALA A 63 -12.07 -24.60 5.46
CA ALA A 63 -10.74 -24.34 5.98
C ALA A 63 -10.19 -25.59 6.68
N MET A 64 -8.96 -25.96 6.36
CA MET A 64 -8.27 -27.08 6.99
C MET A 64 -7.01 -26.58 7.70
N GLY A 65 -6.69 -27.21 8.84
CA GLY A 65 -5.50 -26.89 9.61
C GLY A 65 -5.30 -27.83 10.79
N ASN A 66 -4.38 -27.46 11.67
CA ASN A 66 -4.09 -28.17 12.91
C ASN A 66 -4.17 -27.20 14.11
N PRO A 67 -5.41 -26.77 14.48
CA PRO A 67 -5.59 -25.77 15.51
C PRO A 67 -5.04 -26.30 16.84
N LEU A 68 -4.19 -25.48 17.46
CA LEU A 68 -3.55 -25.75 18.76
C LEU A 68 -2.74 -27.06 18.82
N GLY A 69 -2.33 -27.62 17.67
CA GLY A 69 -1.58 -28.87 17.62
C GLY A 69 -2.39 -30.12 18.02
N GLN A 70 -3.73 -30.07 18.01
CA GLN A 70 -4.62 -31.16 18.43
C GLN A 70 -4.98 -32.13 17.30
N GLY A 71 -4.31 -32.04 16.16
CA GLY A 71 -4.56 -32.85 14.97
C GLY A 71 -5.34 -32.10 13.90
N PHE A 72 -5.48 -32.74 12.73
CA PHE A 72 -6.15 -32.14 11.60
C PHE A 72 -7.61 -31.88 11.87
N SER A 73 -8.03 -30.66 11.59
CA SER A 73 -9.41 -30.20 11.75
C SER A 73 -9.89 -29.51 10.47
N VAL A 74 -11.19 -29.64 10.23
CA VAL A 74 -11.88 -28.96 9.12
C VAL A 74 -13.00 -28.12 9.69
N SER A 75 -13.11 -26.89 9.25
CA SER A 75 -14.25 -26.01 9.50
C SER A 75 -14.87 -25.57 8.17
N ALA A 76 -16.20 -25.49 8.11
CA ALA A 76 -16.92 -25.05 6.93
C ALA A 76 -17.55 -23.68 7.16
N GLY A 77 -17.68 -22.91 6.10
CA GLY A 77 -18.29 -21.61 6.07
C GLY A 77 -18.51 -21.15 4.63
N ILE A 78 -18.65 -19.84 4.45
CA ILE A 78 -18.84 -19.24 3.13
C ILE A 78 -17.78 -18.17 2.87
N VAL A 79 -17.64 -17.77 1.63
CA VAL A 79 -16.97 -16.52 1.26
C VAL A 79 -17.85 -15.36 1.74
N SER A 80 -17.41 -14.66 2.78
CA SER A 80 -18.14 -13.51 3.35
C SER A 80 -17.87 -12.21 2.61
N ALA A 81 -16.66 -12.04 2.08
CA ALA A 81 -16.24 -10.92 1.23
C ALA A 81 -15.01 -11.28 0.42
N ARG A 82 -14.72 -10.45 -0.59
CA ARG A 82 -13.55 -10.58 -1.45
C ARG A 82 -12.75 -9.29 -1.52
N ASN A 83 -11.53 -9.40 -2.04
CA ASN A 83 -10.64 -8.26 -2.28
C ASN A 83 -10.38 -7.43 -1.02
N ARG A 84 -10.35 -8.08 0.17
CA ARG A 84 -10.04 -7.39 1.43
C ARG A 84 -8.56 -7.02 1.48
N ALA A 85 -8.29 -5.77 1.86
CA ALA A 85 -6.97 -5.28 2.23
C ALA A 85 -6.89 -5.22 3.76
N LEU A 86 -5.81 -5.75 4.33
CA LEU A 86 -5.60 -5.75 5.78
C LEU A 86 -4.29 -5.07 6.18
N TYR A 87 -3.20 -5.41 5.48
CA TYR A 87 -1.84 -5.06 5.92
C TYR A 87 -1.05 -4.28 4.88
N GLY A 88 -1.48 -4.27 3.60
CA GLY A 88 -0.72 -3.61 2.54
C GLY A 88 -1.42 -3.54 1.20
N ASN A 89 -0.65 -3.10 0.21
CA ASN A 89 -1.16 -2.87 -1.15
C ASN A 89 -1.12 -4.13 -2.04
N TYR A 90 -0.49 -5.23 -1.56
CA TYR A 90 -0.31 -6.48 -2.33
C TYR A 90 -1.26 -7.59 -1.92
N ASP A 91 -1.89 -7.44 -0.75
CA ASP A 91 -2.80 -8.43 -0.22
C ASP A 91 -4.13 -8.46 -0.99
N ASP A 92 -4.65 -9.65 -1.16
CA ASP A 92 -5.98 -9.92 -1.71
C ASP A 92 -6.62 -11.04 -0.91
N PHE A 93 -7.27 -10.65 0.19
CA PHE A 93 -7.86 -11.64 1.08
C PHE A 93 -9.29 -11.98 0.69
N ILE A 94 -9.57 -13.30 0.73
CA ILE A 94 -10.91 -13.85 0.85
C ILE A 94 -11.26 -13.83 2.34
N GLN A 95 -12.34 -13.14 2.69
CA GLN A 95 -12.92 -13.20 4.03
C GLN A 95 -13.89 -14.39 4.09
N THR A 96 -13.81 -15.16 5.19
CA THR A 96 -14.70 -16.31 5.43
C THR A 96 -15.17 -16.34 6.89
N ASP A 97 -16.32 -16.91 7.14
CA ASP A 97 -16.84 -17.25 8.46
C ASP A 97 -16.50 -18.68 8.89
N ALA A 98 -15.88 -19.48 8.02
CA ALA A 98 -15.26 -20.73 8.45
C ALA A 98 -14.29 -20.44 9.60
N ALA A 99 -14.38 -21.21 10.68
CA ALA A 99 -13.63 -20.95 11.90
C ALA A 99 -12.12 -21.10 11.65
N ILE A 100 -11.40 -19.98 11.62
CA ILE A 100 -9.95 -19.90 11.58
C ILE A 100 -9.45 -19.58 12.98
N ASN A 101 -8.50 -20.38 13.47
CA ASN A 101 -7.84 -20.16 14.76
C ASN A 101 -6.33 -20.38 14.59
N ARG A 102 -5.56 -20.06 15.64
CA ARG A 102 -4.12 -20.34 15.67
C ARG A 102 -3.85 -21.82 15.39
N GLY A 103 -2.98 -22.11 14.40
CA GLY A 103 -2.69 -23.44 13.88
C GLY A 103 -3.37 -23.75 12.54
N ASN A 104 -4.29 -22.91 12.08
CA ASN A 104 -4.84 -23.00 10.74
C ASN A 104 -4.03 -22.18 9.72
N SER A 105 -3.19 -21.24 10.19
CA SER A 105 -2.32 -20.42 9.31
C SER A 105 -1.41 -21.30 8.46
N GLY A 106 -1.32 -21.00 7.16
CA GLY A 106 -0.61 -21.80 6.15
C GLY A 106 -1.42 -22.98 5.60
N GLY A 107 -2.54 -23.34 6.24
CA GLY A 107 -3.45 -24.37 5.75
C GLY A 107 -4.34 -23.86 4.60
N PRO A 108 -4.90 -24.79 3.80
CA PRO A 108 -5.73 -24.44 2.65
C PRO A 108 -7.15 -24.01 3.04
N LEU A 109 -7.70 -23.10 2.22
CA LEU A 109 -9.11 -22.86 2.06
C LEU A 109 -9.57 -23.50 0.76
N PHE A 110 -10.44 -24.49 0.83
CA PHE A 110 -10.95 -25.24 -0.32
C PHE A 110 -12.30 -24.72 -0.79
N ASN A 111 -12.54 -24.78 -2.10
CA ASN A 111 -13.88 -24.73 -2.68
C ASN A 111 -14.55 -26.12 -2.61
N MET A 112 -15.79 -26.23 -3.12
CA MET A 112 -16.54 -27.50 -3.11
C MET A 112 -16.06 -28.49 -4.17
N ASP A 113 -15.19 -28.07 -5.10
CA ASP A 113 -14.56 -28.93 -6.10
C ASP A 113 -13.24 -29.55 -5.58
N GLY A 114 -12.84 -29.20 -4.35
CA GLY A 114 -11.61 -29.69 -3.70
C GLY A 114 -10.35 -28.95 -4.16
N GLU A 115 -10.48 -27.79 -4.77
CA GLU A 115 -9.37 -26.94 -5.15
C GLU A 115 -9.07 -25.90 -4.08
N VAL A 116 -7.79 -25.56 -3.89
CA VAL A 116 -7.34 -24.52 -2.97
C VAL A 116 -7.61 -23.15 -3.56
N VAL A 117 -8.53 -22.41 -3.00
CA VAL A 117 -8.89 -21.04 -3.40
C VAL A 117 -8.24 -19.97 -2.52
N GLY A 118 -7.60 -20.38 -1.42
CA GLY A 118 -6.85 -19.49 -0.55
C GLY A 118 -5.94 -20.23 0.43
N VAL A 119 -5.00 -19.50 1.02
CA VAL A 119 -4.14 -19.95 2.12
C VAL A 119 -4.54 -19.16 3.38
N ASN A 120 -4.95 -19.88 4.42
CA ASN A 120 -5.39 -19.27 5.68
C ASN A 120 -4.23 -18.48 6.30
N THR A 121 -4.46 -17.21 6.64
CA THR A 121 -3.39 -16.31 7.07
C THR A 121 -3.71 -15.68 8.43
N SER A 122 -4.89 -15.07 8.59
CA SER A 122 -5.18 -14.21 9.72
C SER A 122 -6.65 -14.24 10.14
N ILE A 123 -6.93 -13.69 11.33
CA ILE A 123 -8.26 -13.44 11.82
C ILE A 123 -8.38 -12.01 12.35
N LEU A 124 -9.55 -11.41 12.25
CA LEU A 124 -9.89 -10.26 13.06
C LEU A 124 -10.52 -10.77 14.37
N SER A 125 -9.88 -10.50 15.50
CA SER A 125 -10.35 -11.01 16.78
C SER A 125 -9.90 -10.11 17.94
N PRO A 126 -10.80 -9.73 18.85
CA PRO A 126 -10.45 -8.96 20.05
C PRO A 126 -9.77 -9.81 21.13
N ASN A 127 -9.89 -11.13 21.09
CA ASN A 127 -9.42 -12.06 22.13
C ASN A 127 -8.56 -13.22 21.62
N GLY A 128 -8.20 -13.22 20.32
CA GLY A 128 -7.38 -14.24 19.68
C GLY A 128 -8.14 -15.50 19.22
N GLY A 129 -9.43 -15.64 19.50
CA GLY A 129 -10.27 -16.73 19.00
C GLY A 129 -11.11 -16.31 17.80
N SER A 130 -11.61 -17.28 17.02
CA SER A 130 -12.48 -17.00 15.88
C SER A 130 -13.81 -16.40 16.33
N ILE A 131 -14.20 -15.31 15.67
CA ILE A 131 -15.51 -14.66 15.79
C ILE A 131 -16.29 -14.69 14.47
N GLY A 132 -15.90 -15.57 13.53
CA GLY A 132 -16.48 -15.65 12.19
C GLY A 132 -15.92 -14.61 11.20
N ILE A 133 -14.73 -14.08 11.47
CA ILE A 133 -14.02 -13.16 10.57
C ILE A 133 -12.60 -13.68 10.38
N GLY A 134 -12.46 -14.61 9.44
CA GLY A 134 -11.18 -15.17 9.00
C GLY A 134 -10.79 -14.66 7.63
N PHE A 135 -9.49 -14.70 7.34
CA PHE A 135 -8.90 -14.21 6.09
C PHE A 135 -7.93 -15.22 5.52
N SER A 136 -8.10 -15.51 4.24
CA SER A 136 -7.21 -16.38 3.47
C SER A 136 -6.65 -15.62 2.28
N MET A 137 -5.33 -15.64 2.08
CA MET A 137 -4.70 -15.06 0.91
C MET A 137 -5.19 -15.78 -0.35
N ALA A 138 -5.70 -15.04 -1.32
CA ALA A 138 -6.31 -15.58 -2.53
C ALA A 138 -5.32 -16.41 -3.35
N SER A 139 -5.76 -17.56 -3.86
CA SER A 139 -4.90 -18.53 -4.56
C SER A 139 -4.17 -17.96 -5.78
N ASN A 140 -4.77 -17.00 -6.50
CA ASN A 140 -4.12 -16.36 -7.64
C ASN A 140 -2.89 -15.55 -7.22
N VAL A 141 -2.95 -14.87 -6.06
CA VAL A 141 -1.78 -14.19 -5.48
C VAL A 141 -0.74 -15.21 -5.02
N VAL A 142 -1.19 -16.24 -4.28
CA VAL A 142 -0.30 -17.32 -3.78
C VAL A 142 0.44 -18.01 -4.90
N SER A 143 -0.27 -18.43 -5.95
CA SER A 143 0.32 -19.16 -7.10
C SER A 143 1.40 -18.34 -7.80
N LYS A 144 1.17 -17.03 -7.94
CA LYS A 144 2.11 -16.10 -8.54
C LYS A 144 3.37 -15.93 -7.68
N VAL A 145 3.19 -15.68 -6.38
CA VAL A 145 4.31 -15.56 -5.43
C VAL A 145 5.11 -16.85 -5.37
N VAL A 146 4.45 -17.99 -5.22
CA VAL A 146 5.11 -19.32 -5.20
C VAL A 146 5.89 -19.58 -6.49
N GLY A 147 5.34 -19.19 -7.65
CA GLY A 147 6.05 -19.29 -8.92
C GLY A 147 7.36 -18.49 -8.90
N GLN A 148 7.33 -17.23 -8.46
CA GLN A 148 8.53 -16.39 -8.36
C GLN A 148 9.54 -16.91 -7.33
N LEU A 149 9.08 -17.32 -6.14
CA LEU A 149 9.94 -17.89 -5.12
C LEU A 149 10.63 -19.19 -5.61
N ARG A 150 9.92 -20.05 -6.36
CA ARG A 150 10.47 -21.27 -6.94
C ARG A 150 11.54 -20.96 -8.01
N ASP A 151 11.27 -20.00 -8.88
CA ASP A 151 12.10 -19.75 -10.05
C ASP A 151 13.30 -18.83 -9.73
N PHE A 152 13.17 -17.95 -8.72
CA PHE A 152 14.18 -16.93 -8.39
C PHE A 152 14.64 -16.94 -6.92
N GLY A 153 13.95 -17.65 -6.03
CA GLY A 153 14.19 -17.59 -4.58
C GLY A 153 13.63 -16.33 -3.90
N GLU A 154 13.13 -15.40 -4.66
CA GLU A 154 12.59 -14.10 -4.21
C GLU A 154 11.42 -13.66 -5.08
N THR A 155 10.64 -12.69 -4.60
CA THR A 155 9.64 -12.04 -5.44
C THR A 155 10.28 -10.95 -6.30
N ARG A 156 9.77 -10.79 -7.51
CA ARG A 156 10.21 -9.78 -8.47
C ARG A 156 9.04 -8.95 -8.91
N ARG A 157 8.95 -7.73 -8.38
CA ARG A 157 7.87 -6.79 -8.67
C ARG A 157 8.36 -5.64 -9.52
N GLY A 158 7.56 -5.27 -10.51
CA GLY A 158 7.76 -4.02 -11.21
C GLY A 158 7.73 -2.83 -10.24
N TRP A 159 8.50 -1.81 -10.54
CA TRP A 159 8.60 -0.59 -9.76
C TRP A 159 8.49 0.64 -10.63
N LEU A 160 7.56 1.53 -10.28
CA LEU A 160 7.33 2.79 -11.00
C LEU A 160 8.20 3.94 -10.46
N GLY A 161 8.53 3.92 -9.16
CA GLY A 161 9.34 4.95 -8.53
C GLY A 161 8.55 6.20 -8.16
N VAL A 162 7.37 6.03 -7.56
CA VAL A 162 6.51 7.12 -7.08
C VAL A 162 6.01 6.85 -5.67
N LYS A 163 5.79 7.92 -4.89
CA LYS A 163 4.93 7.88 -3.71
C LYS A 163 3.55 8.35 -4.14
N ILE A 164 2.53 7.59 -3.81
CA ILE A 164 1.15 7.82 -4.24
C ILE A 164 0.19 7.82 -3.08
N GLN A 165 -0.95 8.48 -3.26
CA GLN A 165 -2.06 8.45 -2.32
C GLN A 165 -3.41 8.40 -3.06
N ASP A 166 -4.43 7.91 -2.36
CA ASP A 166 -5.80 7.91 -2.88
C ASP A 166 -6.35 9.33 -2.98
N ILE A 167 -7.21 9.53 -3.97
CA ILE A 167 -7.85 10.81 -4.21
C ILE A 167 -9.14 10.86 -3.39
N THR A 168 -9.24 11.81 -2.47
CA THR A 168 -10.49 12.06 -1.75
C THR A 168 -11.46 12.90 -2.61
N PRO A 169 -12.77 12.88 -2.33
CA PRO A 169 -13.73 13.73 -3.04
C PRO A 169 -13.34 15.21 -3.05
N ASP A 170 -12.87 15.75 -1.92
CA ASP A 170 -12.43 17.14 -1.79
C ASP A 170 -11.19 17.45 -2.66
N MET A 171 -10.28 16.46 -2.78
CA MET A 171 -9.12 16.57 -3.67
C MET A 171 -9.55 16.56 -5.13
N ALA A 172 -10.45 15.66 -5.51
CA ALA A 172 -11.00 15.58 -6.86
C ALA A 172 -11.64 16.91 -7.27
N GLU A 173 -12.49 17.48 -6.41
CA GLU A 173 -13.11 18.80 -6.65
C GLU A 173 -12.05 19.91 -6.80
N SER A 174 -11.02 19.92 -5.95
CA SER A 174 -9.97 20.95 -5.98
C SER A 174 -9.13 20.96 -7.24
N ILE A 175 -8.97 19.80 -7.90
CA ILE A 175 -8.19 19.65 -9.15
C ILE A 175 -9.07 19.49 -10.40
N GLY A 176 -10.40 19.59 -10.23
CA GLY A 176 -11.36 19.55 -11.34
C GLY A 176 -11.60 18.16 -11.94
N LEU A 177 -11.49 17.11 -11.13
CA LEU A 177 -11.90 15.76 -11.49
C LEU A 177 -13.38 15.55 -11.20
N ASP A 178 -14.09 14.88 -12.11
CA ASP A 178 -15.52 14.54 -11.96
C ASP A 178 -15.72 13.44 -10.89
N GLU A 179 -14.75 12.56 -10.71
CA GLU A 179 -14.78 11.44 -9.78
C GLU A 179 -13.45 11.30 -9.02
N ALA A 180 -13.51 10.84 -7.77
CA ALA A 180 -12.34 10.51 -6.96
C ALA A 180 -11.73 9.17 -7.41
N ALA A 181 -11.12 9.16 -8.60
CA ALA A 181 -10.51 7.97 -9.21
C ALA A 181 -9.07 8.26 -9.67
N GLY A 182 -8.25 7.21 -9.73
CA GLY A 182 -6.83 7.32 -10.04
C GLY A 182 -5.93 7.32 -8.81
N ALA A 183 -4.66 7.63 -9.01
CA ALA A 183 -3.67 7.72 -7.94
C ALA A 183 -2.93 9.05 -8.03
N MET A 184 -3.00 9.86 -6.96
CA MET A 184 -2.27 11.11 -6.85
C MET A 184 -0.80 10.83 -6.58
N VAL A 185 0.09 11.40 -7.38
CA VAL A 185 1.54 11.32 -7.17
C VAL A 185 1.95 12.36 -6.14
N ALA A 186 2.32 11.90 -4.95
CA ALA A 186 2.75 12.77 -3.86
C ALA A 186 4.25 13.13 -3.94
N ASP A 187 5.07 12.23 -4.49
CA ASP A 187 6.51 12.44 -4.68
C ASP A 187 7.06 11.55 -5.79
N VAL A 188 8.12 12.00 -6.46
CA VAL A 188 8.81 11.28 -7.52
C VAL A 188 10.31 11.21 -7.18
N PRO A 189 10.72 10.20 -6.40
CA PRO A 189 12.14 9.92 -6.13
C PRO A 189 12.92 9.62 -7.43
N GLU A 190 14.25 9.55 -7.32
CA GLU A 190 15.09 9.07 -8.42
C GLU A 190 14.64 7.68 -8.86
N GLY A 191 14.44 7.50 -10.18
CA GLY A 191 14.01 6.24 -10.75
C GLY A 191 13.11 6.38 -11.98
N PRO A 192 12.46 5.28 -12.38
CA PRO A 192 11.73 5.17 -13.65
C PRO A 192 10.72 6.27 -13.95
N ALA A 193 9.91 6.66 -12.97
CA ALA A 193 8.91 7.71 -13.17
C ALA A 193 9.54 9.08 -13.39
N LYS A 194 10.62 9.40 -12.64
CA LYS A 194 11.35 10.65 -12.77
C LYS A 194 12.03 10.76 -14.13
N ASP A 195 12.66 9.66 -14.56
CA ASP A 195 13.32 9.58 -15.88
C ASP A 195 12.33 9.79 -17.02
N ALA A 196 11.08 9.37 -16.83
CA ALA A 196 9.99 9.55 -17.78
C ALA A 196 9.30 10.93 -17.68
N GLY A 197 9.73 11.82 -16.77
CA GLY A 197 9.19 13.17 -16.61
C GLY A 197 7.89 13.24 -15.80
N MET A 198 7.60 12.27 -14.95
CA MET A 198 6.49 12.34 -13.99
C MET A 198 6.81 13.36 -12.90
N LEU A 199 5.80 14.05 -12.39
CA LEU A 199 5.92 15.10 -11.39
C LEU A 199 5.00 14.85 -10.20
N ALA A 200 5.37 15.40 -9.03
CA ALA A 200 4.44 15.50 -7.93
C ALA A 200 3.22 16.35 -8.34
N GLY A 201 2.02 15.95 -7.90
CA GLY A 201 0.76 16.55 -8.32
C GLY A 201 0.13 15.93 -9.56
N ASP A 202 0.82 15.07 -10.31
CA ASP A 202 0.20 14.27 -11.38
C ASP A 202 -0.84 13.32 -10.81
N VAL A 203 -1.93 13.10 -11.53
CA VAL A 203 -2.90 12.05 -11.23
C VAL A 203 -2.75 10.94 -12.27
N ILE A 204 -2.33 9.77 -11.84
CA ILE A 204 -2.25 8.60 -12.72
C ILE A 204 -3.66 8.07 -12.95
N THR A 205 -4.17 8.20 -14.17
CA THR A 205 -5.52 7.80 -14.56
C THR A 205 -5.56 6.49 -15.36
N SER A 206 -4.42 6.12 -16.02
CA SER A 206 -4.32 4.86 -16.76
C SER A 206 -2.91 4.30 -16.69
N PHE A 207 -2.81 2.97 -16.62
CA PHE A 207 -1.56 2.21 -16.64
C PHE A 207 -1.67 1.08 -17.66
N ASP A 208 -0.76 1.07 -18.66
CA ASP A 208 -0.67 0.08 -19.74
C ASP A 208 -2.02 -0.16 -20.46
N GLY A 209 -2.78 0.94 -20.72
CA GLY A 209 -4.07 0.93 -21.41
C GLY A 209 -5.27 0.59 -20.54
N ALA A 210 -5.09 0.30 -19.25
CA ALA A 210 -6.19 0.04 -18.33
C ALA A 210 -6.39 1.20 -17.34
N ALA A 211 -7.63 1.62 -17.10
CA ALA A 211 -7.96 2.68 -16.16
C ALA A 211 -7.54 2.30 -14.72
N VAL A 212 -6.94 3.25 -14.02
CA VAL A 212 -6.55 3.13 -12.61
C VAL A 212 -7.70 3.61 -11.73
N LYS A 213 -8.16 2.76 -10.80
CA LYS A 213 -9.27 3.08 -9.89
C LYS A 213 -8.79 3.82 -8.65
N ASP A 214 -7.72 3.32 -8.05
CA ASP A 214 -7.14 3.76 -6.80
C ASP A 214 -5.64 3.39 -6.73
N THR A 215 -4.96 3.76 -5.67
CA THR A 215 -3.55 3.45 -5.46
C THR A 215 -3.27 1.96 -5.42
N ARG A 216 -4.17 1.17 -4.84
CA ARG A 216 -4.02 -0.27 -4.71
C ARG A 216 -4.12 -0.98 -6.06
N ASP A 217 -5.06 -0.57 -6.92
CA ASP A 217 -5.18 -1.07 -8.29
C ASP A 217 -3.89 -0.77 -9.08
N LEU A 218 -3.36 0.46 -8.95
CA LEU A 218 -2.09 0.83 -9.58
C LEU A 218 -0.92 -0.02 -9.08
N VAL A 219 -0.75 -0.14 -7.75
CA VAL A 219 0.36 -0.91 -7.16
C VAL A 219 0.34 -2.36 -7.63
N ARG A 220 -0.84 -2.99 -7.68
CA ARG A 220 -1.00 -4.36 -8.17
C ARG A 220 -0.61 -4.48 -9.64
N ARG A 221 -1.11 -3.59 -10.51
CA ARG A 221 -0.78 -3.59 -11.95
C ARG A 221 0.71 -3.40 -12.19
N VAL A 222 1.34 -2.46 -11.50
CA VAL A 222 2.78 -2.22 -11.57
C VAL A 222 3.55 -3.44 -11.12
N ALA A 223 3.21 -4.01 -9.96
CA ALA A 223 3.86 -5.20 -9.41
C ALA A 223 3.70 -6.45 -10.30
N ASP A 224 2.58 -6.52 -11.02
CA ASP A 224 2.24 -7.61 -11.92
C ASP A 224 2.90 -7.50 -13.29
N THR A 225 3.48 -6.34 -13.59
CA THR A 225 4.13 -6.07 -14.86
C THR A 225 5.62 -6.42 -14.77
N GLU A 226 6.13 -6.98 -15.85
CA GLU A 226 7.51 -7.45 -15.98
C GLU A 226 8.52 -6.31 -15.79
N ILE A 227 9.59 -6.58 -15.03
CA ILE A 227 10.71 -5.65 -14.84
C ILE A 227 11.36 -5.37 -16.20
N GLY A 228 11.70 -4.11 -16.46
CA GLY A 228 12.27 -3.66 -17.73
C GLY A 228 11.26 -3.46 -18.86
N LYS A 229 9.97 -3.79 -18.64
CA LYS A 229 8.93 -3.49 -19.62
C LYS A 229 8.66 -1.99 -19.67
N ALA A 230 8.65 -1.43 -20.90
CA ALA A 230 8.18 -0.07 -21.13
C ALA A 230 6.65 -0.04 -21.21
N VAL A 231 6.01 0.74 -20.36
CA VAL A 231 4.55 0.86 -20.24
C VAL A 231 4.11 2.30 -20.49
N ARG A 232 2.90 2.47 -21.01
CA ARG A 232 2.26 3.77 -21.14
C ARG A 232 1.51 4.11 -19.84
N VAL A 233 1.86 5.24 -19.24
CA VAL A 233 1.19 5.79 -18.07
C VAL A 233 0.53 7.09 -18.50
N VAL A 234 -0.79 7.18 -18.35
CA VAL A 234 -1.51 8.44 -18.60
C VAL A 234 -1.68 9.17 -17.29
N VAL A 235 -1.23 10.40 -17.26
CA VAL A 235 -1.38 11.29 -16.11
C VAL A 235 -2.23 12.49 -16.48
N LEU A 236 -2.98 13.01 -15.51
CA LEU A 236 -3.62 14.31 -15.59
C LEU A 236 -2.73 15.32 -14.85
N ARG A 237 -2.24 16.34 -15.57
CA ARG A 237 -1.39 17.43 -15.09
C ARG A 237 -2.01 18.75 -15.50
N ASP A 238 -2.29 19.66 -14.56
CA ASP A 238 -2.92 20.97 -14.83
C ASP A 238 -4.18 20.88 -15.70
N GLY A 239 -5.03 19.89 -15.43
CA GLY A 239 -6.25 19.63 -16.19
C GLY A 239 -6.05 19.05 -17.60
N LYS A 240 -4.83 18.66 -17.99
CA LYS A 240 -4.50 18.08 -19.30
C LYS A 240 -4.00 16.65 -19.15
N SER A 241 -4.45 15.76 -20.03
CA SER A 241 -3.94 14.39 -20.08
C SER A 241 -2.61 14.34 -20.83
N GLU A 242 -1.58 13.79 -20.19
CA GLU A 242 -0.27 13.52 -20.78
C GLU A 242 0.01 12.01 -20.74
N THR A 243 0.71 11.51 -21.75
CA THR A 243 1.12 10.10 -21.82
C THR A 243 2.63 10.01 -21.65
N LEU A 244 3.07 9.34 -20.61
CA LEU A 244 4.46 9.07 -20.30
C LEU A 244 4.80 7.62 -20.66
N LEU A 245 6.00 7.38 -21.20
CA LEU A 245 6.52 6.03 -21.42
C LEU A 245 7.52 5.72 -20.30
N VAL A 246 7.18 4.78 -19.43
CA VAL A 246 7.99 4.45 -18.25
C VAL A 246 8.52 3.02 -18.39
N THR A 247 9.82 2.84 -18.26
CA THR A 247 10.44 1.50 -18.19
C THR A 247 10.54 1.09 -16.74
N LEU A 248 9.80 0.05 -16.34
CA LEU A 248 9.70 -0.35 -14.93
C LEU A 248 11.02 -0.86 -14.37
N GLY A 249 11.35 -0.44 -13.15
CA GLY A 249 12.48 -0.92 -12.36
C GLY A 249 12.14 -2.18 -11.55
N HIS A 250 13.10 -2.62 -10.74
CA HIS A 250 12.96 -3.72 -9.78
C HIS A 250 12.71 -3.15 -8.38
N ARG A 251 11.56 -3.48 -7.78
CA ARG A 251 11.15 -2.88 -6.51
C ARG A 251 12.03 -3.28 -5.34
N GLU A 252 12.35 -4.56 -5.25
CA GLU A 252 13.14 -5.11 -4.14
C GLU A 252 14.56 -4.52 -4.12
N GLU A 253 15.16 -4.26 -5.28
CA GLU A 253 16.45 -3.57 -5.38
C GLU A 253 16.35 -2.09 -4.98
N ALA A 254 15.28 -1.41 -5.38
CA ALA A 254 15.06 -0.01 -5.03
C ALA A 254 14.84 0.19 -3.51
N GLU A 255 14.13 -0.73 -2.84
CA GLU A 255 13.92 -0.69 -1.39
C GLU A 255 15.20 -0.98 -0.60
N ALA A 256 16.10 -1.83 -1.11
CA ALA A 256 17.37 -2.16 -0.46
C ALA A 256 18.35 -0.98 -0.42
N THR A 257 18.18 0.04 -1.27
CA THR A 257 19.10 1.20 -1.39
C THR A 257 18.67 2.44 -0.60
N ALA A 258 17.51 2.46 0.06
CA ALA A 258 16.98 3.62 0.79
C ALA A 258 17.49 3.71 2.23
N VAL A 259 18.20 4.81 2.63
CA VAL A 259 18.76 5.05 3.97
C VAL A 259 18.19 6.34 4.58
N PRO A 260 17.78 6.40 5.88
CA PRO A 260 17.22 7.61 6.52
C PRO A 260 18.28 8.54 7.16
N ALA A 261 17.97 9.86 7.23
CA ALA A 261 18.80 10.90 7.88
C ALA A 261 18.08 11.57 9.07
N SER A 262 18.86 12.03 10.09
CA SER A 262 18.40 12.60 11.37
C SER A 262 18.80 14.07 11.58
N VAL A 263 18.20 14.80 12.56
CA VAL A 263 18.00 16.25 12.62
C VAL A 263 18.09 16.92 13.99
N THR A 264 18.28 18.26 14.07
CA THR A 264 18.16 19.13 15.26
C THR A 264 17.70 20.59 14.94
N SER A 265 17.07 21.31 15.90
CA SER A 265 16.11 22.46 15.75
C SER A 265 16.53 23.90 16.04
N THR A 266 15.72 24.92 15.63
CA THR A 266 15.42 26.23 16.27
C THR A 266 14.28 27.06 15.62
N GLU A 267 13.65 28.03 16.32
CA GLU A 267 12.31 28.64 16.08
C GLU A 267 12.21 29.89 15.19
N PRO A 268 11.03 30.14 14.50
CA PRO A 268 10.72 31.34 13.70
C PRO A 268 9.40 32.10 14.01
N VAL A 269 9.19 33.23 13.32
CA VAL A 269 8.04 34.17 13.40
C VAL A 269 6.75 33.55 12.83
N GLU A 270 5.64 33.64 13.56
CA GLU A 270 4.39 32.91 13.29
C GLU A 270 3.21 33.79 12.83
N THR A 271 2.36 33.25 11.94
CA THR A 271 1.07 33.81 11.50
C THR A 271 -0.04 32.78 11.56
N GLU A 272 -1.25 33.18 11.96
CA GLU A 272 -2.39 32.26 12.04
C GLU A 272 -3.24 32.31 10.76
N MET A 273 -3.47 31.11 10.15
CA MET A 273 -4.28 30.95 8.95
C MET A 273 -4.88 29.52 8.87
N LEU A 274 -6.15 29.39 8.46
CA LEU A 274 -6.88 28.13 8.30
C LEU A 274 -6.86 27.25 9.57
N GLY A 275 -6.85 27.85 10.76
CA GLY A 275 -6.75 27.14 12.04
C GLY A 275 -5.36 26.61 12.38
N MET A 276 -4.34 27.08 11.66
CA MET A 276 -2.92 26.71 11.86
C MET A 276 -2.11 27.95 12.17
N LYS A 277 -1.13 27.83 13.07
CA LYS A 277 -0.05 28.80 13.22
C LYS A 277 1.12 28.38 12.33
N LEU A 278 1.49 29.26 11.41
CA LEU A 278 2.45 29.00 10.34
C LEU A 278 3.69 29.90 10.52
N GLY A 279 4.86 29.30 10.41
CA GLY A 279 6.14 30.00 10.36
C GLY A 279 6.89 29.66 9.07
N VAL A 280 7.76 30.58 8.61
CA VAL A 280 8.64 30.30 7.47
C VAL A 280 9.71 29.26 7.89
N LEU A 281 9.94 28.28 7.03
CA LEU A 281 10.91 27.24 7.27
C LEU A 281 12.34 27.80 7.29
N THR A 282 13.01 27.75 8.45
CA THR A 282 14.40 28.17 8.62
C THR A 282 15.36 27.01 8.34
N ASP A 283 16.67 27.30 8.17
CA ASP A 283 17.69 26.26 8.01
C ASP A 283 17.69 25.29 9.19
N GLU A 284 17.40 25.81 10.35
CA GLU A 284 17.35 25.14 11.63
C GLU A 284 16.12 24.20 11.69
N SER A 285 14.91 24.71 11.46
CA SER A 285 13.68 23.92 11.38
C SER A 285 13.74 22.88 10.25
N ARG A 286 14.40 23.22 9.15
CA ARG A 286 14.63 22.31 8.02
C ARG A 286 15.47 21.11 8.44
N SER A 287 16.49 21.36 9.20
CA SER A 287 17.37 20.34 9.78
C SER A 287 16.62 19.46 10.78
N GLU A 288 15.76 20.03 11.67
CA GLU A 288 14.93 19.29 12.66
C GLU A 288 13.92 18.35 12.04
N LEU A 289 13.30 18.82 10.96
CA LEU A 289 12.21 18.12 10.31
C LEU A 289 12.69 17.13 9.24
N GLY A 290 14.01 16.85 9.16
CA GLY A 290 14.55 15.87 8.21
C GLY A 290 14.41 16.26 6.74
N LEU A 291 14.28 17.54 6.43
CA LEU A 291 14.07 18.01 5.07
C LEU A 291 15.39 18.24 4.33
N PRO A 292 15.47 17.99 3.01
CA PRO A 292 16.65 18.26 2.22
C PRO A 292 17.11 19.73 2.32
N ALA A 293 18.41 19.98 2.26
CA ALA A 293 18.95 21.33 2.19
C ALA A 293 18.35 22.08 0.99
N GLY A 294 17.85 23.31 1.24
CA GLY A 294 17.20 24.11 0.20
C GLY A 294 15.70 23.83 0.00
N SER A 295 15.07 23.01 0.83
CA SER A 295 13.61 22.91 0.86
C SER A 295 13.00 24.22 1.36
N ASP A 296 12.02 24.76 0.63
CA ASP A 296 11.23 25.91 1.02
C ASP A 296 9.86 25.45 1.52
N GLY A 297 9.22 26.22 2.40
CA GLY A 297 7.89 25.90 2.91
C GLY A 297 7.49 26.69 4.15
N LEU A 298 6.27 26.40 4.63
CA LEU A 298 5.74 26.93 5.87
C LEU A 298 5.57 25.80 6.88
N VAL A 299 6.22 25.90 8.04
CA VAL A 299 6.04 24.94 9.13
C VAL A 299 4.79 25.29 9.94
N ILE A 300 4.03 24.26 10.28
CA ILE A 300 2.90 24.37 11.22
C ILE A 300 3.51 24.27 12.64
N SER A 301 3.60 25.40 13.33
CA SER A 301 4.12 25.43 14.70
C SER A 301 3.07 25.02 15.73
N ASN A 302 1.80 25.36 15.47
CA ASN A 302 0.65 24.98 16.29
C ASN A 302 -0.60 24.81 15.41
N ILE A 303 -1.58 24.04 15.90
CA ILE A 303 -2.86 23.82 15.22
C ILE A 303 -4.01 23.77 16.22
N ASP A 304 -5.11 24.43 15.89
CA ASP A 304 -6.35 24.35 16.67
C ASP A 304 -6.97 22.97 16.49
N GLU A 305 -7.10 22.20 17.57
CA GLU A 305 -7.67 20.85 17.57
C GLU A 305 -9.15 20.78 17.13
N SER A 306 -9.86 21.91 17.17
CA SER A 306 -11.22 22.03 16.66
C SER A 306 -11.30 22.41 15.18
N SER A 307 -10.15 22.72 14.54
CA SER A 307 -10.08 23.13 13.14
C SER A 307 -10.29 21.99 12.16
N GLU A 308 -10.75 22.31 10.96
CA GLU A 308 -10.81 21.37 9.84
C GLU A 308 -9.43 20.80 9.53
N ALA A 309 -8.38 21.62 9.58
CA ALA A 309 -7.02 21.21 9.35
C ALA A 309 -6.59 20.07 10.28
N TYR A 310 -6.90 20.18 11.59
CA TYR A 310 -6.65 19.11 12.55
C TYR A 310 -7.50 17.85 12.25
N GLY A 311 -8.78 18.05 11.91
CA GLY A 311 -9.69 16.96 11.54
C GLY A 311 -9.23 16.18 10.30
N LYS A 312 -8.59 16.86 9.34
CA LYS A 312 -7.96 16.24 8.14
C LYS A 312 -6.54 15.73 8.41
N GLY A 313 -6.14 15.69 9.66
CA GLY A 313 -4.93 15.01 10.13
C GLY A 313 -3.65 15.84 10.03
N LEU A 314 -3.71 17.18 9.86
CA LEU A 314 -2.54 18.02 10.01
C LEU A 314 -2.14 18.11 11.49
N ARG A 315 -0.84 18.29 11.73
CA ARG A 315 -0.26 18.38 13.08
C ARG A 315 0.86 19.43 13.11
N ALA A 316 1.20 19.89 14.31
CA ALA A 316 2.42 20.66 14.51
C ALA A 316 3.64 19.85 14.03
N GLY A 317 4.61 20.49 13.39
CA GLY A 317 5.75 19.86 12.72
C GLY A 317 5.53 19.52 11.25
N ASP A 318 4.30 19.57 10.74
CA ASP A 318 4.05 19.44 9.30
C ASP A 318 4.57 20.67 8.54
N VAL A 319 5.06 20.46 7.31
CA VAL A 319 5.55 21.54 6.45
C VAL A 319 4.72 21.63 5.17
N ILE A 320 4.11 22.77 4.90
CA ILE A 320 3.40 23.07 3.66
C ILE A 320 4.43 23.51 2.63
N THR A 321 4.60 22.74 1.55
CA THR A 321 5.56 23.04 0.48
C THR A 321 4.89 23.53 -0.80
N GLU A 322 3.60 23.20 -1.01
CA GLU A 322 2.82 23.68 -2.14
C GLU A 322 1.37 23.95 -1.73
N ALA A 323 0.74 24.86 -2.45
CA ALA A 323 -0.69 25.16 -2.36
C ALA A 323 -1.25 25.38 -3.77
N GLY A 324 -2.32 24.65 -4.14
CA GLY A 324 -2.89 24.70 -5.50
C GLY A 324 -1.87 24.27 -6.55
N GLN A 325 -1.04 23.26 -6.25
CA GLN A 325 0.03 22.73 -7.12
C GLN A 325 1.14 23.76 -7.46
N GLN A 326 1.28 24.79 -6.67
CA GLN A 326 2.35 25.80 -6.81
C GLN A 326 3.14 25.90 -5.51
N LYS A 327 4.46 26.09 -5.63
CA LYS A 327 5.37 26.20 -4.48
C LYS A 327 4.96 27.33 -3.54
N VAL A 328 5.09 27.11 -2.26
CA VAL A 328 4.87 28.06 -1.18
C VAL A 328 6.14 28.15 -0.35
N ALA A 329 6.77 29.32 -0.35
CA ALA A 329 7.96 29.64 0.44
C ALA A 329 7.69 30.69 1.53
N SER A 330 6.55 31.41 1.43
CA SER A 330 6.19 32.49 2.33
C SER A 330 4.70 32.48 2.67
N ILE A 331 4.34 33.15 3.80
CA ILE A 331 2.94 33.37 4.19
C ILE A 331 2.18 34.13 3.08
N SER A 332 2.85 35.04 2.39
CA SER A 332 2.26 35.82 1.27
C SER A 332 1.88 34.89 0.12
N ASP A 333 2.71 33.86 -0.19
CA ASP A 333 2.40 32.91 -1.25
C ASP A 333 1.13 32.12 -0.90
N LEU A 334 1.06 31.56 0.32
CA LEU A 334 -0.13 30.82 0.76
C LEU A 334 -1.38 31.70 0.74
N THR A 335 -1.29 32.96 1.21
CA THR A 335 -2.40 33.91 1.19
C THR A 335 -2.90 34.19 -0.23
N SER A 336 -1.96 34.31 -1.18
CA SER A 336 -2.29 34.53 -2.59
C SER A 336 -2.99 33.29 -3.19
N ARG A 337 -2.53 32.10 -2.88
CA ARG A 337 -3.16 30.83 -3.34
C ARG A 337 -4.58 30.67 -2.78
N VAL A 338 -4.79 31.00 -1.50
CA VAL A 338 -6.13 30.99 -0.90
C VAL A 338 -7.06 31.98 -1.61
N ALA A 339 -6.58 33.18 -1.89
CA ALA A 339 -7.36 34.20 -2.61
C ALA A 339 -7.72 33.76 -4.04
N GLU A 340 -6.73 33.23 -4.79
CA GLU A 340 -6.95 32.73 -6.14
C GLU A 340 -7.96 31.56 -6.18
N ALA A 341 -7.92 30.67 -5.19
CA ALA A 341 -8.88 29.57 -5.09
C ALA A 341 -10.31 30.11 -4.86
N LYS A 342 -10.47 31.10 -3.97
CA LYS A 342 -11.75 31.79 -3.74
C LYS A 342 -12.26 32.53 -4.98
N ASP A 343 -11.40 33.27 -5.65
CA ASP A 343 -11.75 34.02 -6.86
C ASP A 343 -12.15 33.10 -8.02
N ALA A 344 -11.55 31.91 -8.08
CA ALA A 344 -11.91 30.85 -9.02
C ALA A 344 -13.17 30.06 -8.63
N GLY A 345 -13.84 30.43 -7.51
CA GLY A 345 -15.03 29.74 -7.01
C GLY A 345 -14.77 28.32 -6.47
N ARG A 346 -13.52 27.96 -6.16
CA ARG A 346 -13.17 26.69 -5.55
C ARG A 346 -13.51 26.71 -4.06
N LYS A 347 -14.10 25.64 -3.57
CA LYS A 347 -14.44 25.50 -2.15
C LYS A 347 -13.26 25.03 -1.31
N SER A 348 -12.28 24.37 -1.92
CA SER A 348 -11.11 23.84 -1.24
C SER A 348 -9.82 24.15 -2.00
N LEU A 349 -8.72 24.20 -1.25
CA LEU A 349 -7.35 24.36 -1.75
C LEU A 349 -6.53 23.13 -1.42
N LEU A 350 -5.90 22.54 -2.43
CA LEU A 350 -5.02 21.41 -2.27
C LEU A 350 -3.65 21.87 -1.76
N LEU A 351 -3.20 21.32 -0.64
CA LEU A 351 -1.90 21.56 -0.03
C LEU A 351 -1.03 20.31 -0.13
N LEU A 352 0.24 20.46 -0.55
CA LEU A 352 1.25 19.42 -0.38
C LEU A 352 1.96 19.63 0.96
N ILE A 353 1.87 18.65 1.81
CA ILE A 353 2.39 18.65 3.18
C ILE A 353 3.50 17.63 3.28
N ARG A 354 4.56 17.95 4.04
CA ARG A 354 5.59 16.97 4.43
C ARG A 354 5.59 16.78 5.95
N ARG A 355 5.58 15.52 6.39
CA ARG A 355 5.78 15.12 7.79
C ARG A 355 6.98 14.20 7.85
N GLU A 356 8.02 14.57 8.61
CA GLU A 356 9.25 13.78 8.69
C GLU A 356 9.84 13.44 7.30
N GLY A 357 9.67 14.36 6.34
CA GLY A 357 10.10 14.19 4.95
C GLY A 357 9.10 13.47 4.05
N ASP A 358 8.08 12.79 4.59
CA ASP A 358 7.07 12.08 3.80
C ASP A 358 5.97 13.04 3.30
N PRO A 359 5.78 13.15 1.98
CA PRO A 359 4.78 14.03 1.38
C PRO A 359 3.40 13.41 1.35
N ARG A 360 2.37 14.26 1.52
CA ARG A 360 0.97 13.92 1.27
C ARG A 360 0.18 15.15 0.85
N PHE A 361 -0.85 14.96 0.07
CA PHE A 361 -1.80 16.03 -0.25
C PHE A 361 -2.96 16.07 0.74
N VAL A 362 -3.40 17.29 1.09
CA VAL A 362 -4.59 17.54 1.90
C VAL A 362 -5.36 18.71 1.29
N ALA A 363 -6.65 18.55 1.06
CA ALA A 363 -7.52 19.64 0.63
C ALA A 363 -8.16 20.30 1.86
N LEU A 364 -7.98 21.60 2.04
CA LEU A 364 -8.63 22.40 3.09
C LEU A 364 -9.66 23.34 2.49
N SER A 365 -10.80 23.52 3.19
CA SER A 365 -11.80 24.50 2.82
C SER A 365 -11.21 25.91 2.84
N VAL A 366 -11.61 26.71 1.86
CA VAL A 366 -11.25 28.14 1.74
C VAL A 366 -12.48 29.03 1.78
N GLU A 367 -13.66 28.46 2.17
CA GLU A 367 -14.91 29.24 2.34
C GLU A 367 -14.82 30.27 3.47
#